data_51190bb7be45cad23fe4d2ac7f4b1560
#
_entry.id   51190bb7be45cad23fe4d2ac7f4b1560
#
_cell.length_a   1.000
_cell.length_b   1.000
_cell.length_c   1.000
_cell.angle_alpha   90.00
_cell.angle_beta   90.00
_cell.angle_gamma   90.00
#
_symmetry.space_group_name_H-M   'P 1'
#
loop_
_entity.id
_entity.type
_entity.pdbx_description
1 polymer ?
#
loop_
_entity_poly.entity_id
_entity_poly.type
_entity_poly.pdbx_seq_one_letter_code
_entity_poly.pdbx_strand_id
1 'polypeptide(L)'
;MSKKLNYKNVLDGVNLDDLKDFRPGIKAAKQAGVISPLAKFKFSKKDIRDISRALGFPWWDKPAQPCLSSRFPYGHEITSERLKMVEKAEEYLKKGGLSEVRVRCQGSTARIEIPQEELKHFFKKFNFDDLVQYFSHLGFHCTSLDLEGLISGKLNR
;
A
#
# COMPACT_ATOMS: atom_id res chain seq x y z
N MET A 1 -12.31 -9.74 16.56
CA MET A 1 -13.48 -9.72 15.67
C MET A 1 -14.03 -11.14 15.44
N SER A 2 -13.25 -12.13 15.01
CA SER A 2 -13.69 -13.52 14.77
C SER A 2 -14.37 -14.18 16.00
N LYS A 3 -13.81 -14.00 17.20
CA LYS A 3 -14.41 -14.51 18.44
C LYS A 3 -15.80 -13.92 18.74
N LYS A 4 -16.06 -12.65 18.38
CA LYS A 4 -17.39 -12.01 18.53
C LYS A 4 -18.42 -12.54 17.53
N LEU A 5 -17.96 -13.05 16.36
CA LEU A 5 -18.79 -13.59 15.30
C LEU A 5 -18.87 -15.12 15.32
N ASN A 6 -18.28 -15.74 16.34
CA ASN A 6 -18.26 -17.20 16.53
C ASN A 6 -17.65 -18.01 15.37
N TYR A 7 -16.70 -17.42 14.61
CA TYR A 7 -15.94 -18.15 13.60
C TYR A 7 -14.83 -18.99 14.23
N LYS A 8 -14.79 -20.27 13.89
CA LYS A 8 -13.78 -21.22 14.37
C LYS A 8 -12.41 -21.03 13.72
N ASN A 9 -12.38 -20.62 12.46
CA ASN A 9 -11.16 -20.45 11.69
C ASN A 9 -11.10 -19.06 11.07
N VAL A 10 -9.91 -18.47 11.08
CA VAL A 10 -9.58 -17.25 10.35
C VAL A 10 -8.53 -17.61 9.33
N LEU A 11 -8.78 -17.28 8.08
CA LEU A 11 -7.86 -17.54 6.96
C LEU A 11 -7.29 -16.22 6.44
N ASP A 12 -6.06 -16.26 5.94
CA ASP A 12 -5.45 -15.14 5.21
C ASP A 12 -5.00 -15.56 3.79
N GLY A 13 -4.58 -14.58 2.99
CA GLY A 13 -4.10 -14.76 1.62
C GLY A 13 -2.57 -14.86 1.50
N VAL A 14 -1.85 -15.10 2.58
CA VAL A 14 -0.39 -15.29 2.54
C VAL A 14 -0.04 -16.48 1.65
N ASN A 15 0.84 -16.26 0.67
CA ASN A 15 1.28 -17.25 -0.29
C ASN A 15 2.77 -17.63 -0.09
N LEU A 16 3.28 -18.55 -0.89
CA LEU A 16 4.66 -19.05 -0.77
C LEU A 16 5.70 -17.92 -0.92
N ASP A 17 5.49 -16.98 -1.84
CA ASP A 17 6.44 -15.90 -2.10
C ASP A 17 6.47 -14.88 -0.96
N ASP A 18 5.34 -14.67 -0.28
CA ASP A 18 5.25 -13.77 0.87
C ASP A 18 6.06 -14.26 2.07
N LEU A 19 6.35 -15.56 2.16
CA LEU A 19 7.21 -16.13 3.22
C LEU A 19 8.69 -15.78 3.05
N LYS A 20 9.11 -15.36 1.86
CA LYS A 20 10.48 -14.90 1.57
C LYS A 20 10.70 -13.44 1.94
N ASP A 21 9.61 -12.67 2.14
CA ASP A 21 9.63 -11.26 2.47
C ASP A 21 9.66 -11.05 3.99
N PHE A 22 10.32 -9.97 4.43
CA PHE A 22 10.23 -9.54 5.82
C PHE A 22 8.87 -8.90 6.11
N ARG A 23 7.95 -9.70 6.64
CA ARG A 23 6.57 -9.27 6.99
C ARG A 23 6.25 -9.60 8.45
N PRO A 24 6.51 -8.67 9.38
CA PRO A 24 6.23 -8.89 10.82
C PRO A 24 4.78 -9.32 11.09
N GLY A 25 3.82 -8.84 10.28
CA GLY A 25 2.41 -9.21 10.39
C GLY A 25 2.12 -10.71 10.20
N ILE A 26 2.92 -11.44 9.42
CA ILE A 26 2.76 -12.90 9.24
C ILE A 26 3.01 -13.62 10.58
N LYS A 27 4.04 -13.21 11.32
CA LYS A 27 4.35 -13.78 12.63
C LYS A 27 3.22 -13.51 13.64
N ALA A 28 2.71 -12.29 13.66
CA ALA A 28 1.59 -11.90 14.52
C ALA A 28 0.31 -12.66 14.18
N ALA A 29 -0.02 -12.81 12.89
CA ALA A 29 -1.17 -13.58 12.42
C ALA A 29 -1.07 -15.05 12.83
N LYS A 30 0.10 -15.67 12.66
CA LYS A 30 0.35 -17.05 13.09
C LYS A 30 0.19 -17.23 14.60
N GLN A 31 0.69 -16.30 15.41
CA GLN A 31 0.51 -16.30 16.86
C GLN A 31 -0.97 -16.16 17.27
N ALA A 32 -1.76 -15.44 16.48
CA ALA A 32 -3.20 -15.29 16.65
C ALA A 32 -4.03 -16.49 16.13
N GLY A 33 -3.37 -17.55 15.64
CA GLY A 33 -4.05 -18.75 15.13
C GLY A 33 -4.64 -18.59 13.73
N VAL A 34 -4.21 -17.59 12.96
CA VAL A 34 -4.63 -17.43 11.55
C VAL A 34 -3.97 -18.52 10.71
N ILE A 35 -4.74 -19.12 9.81
CA ILE A 35 -4.29 -20.16 8.88
C ILE A 35 -4.05 -19.55 7.52
N SER A 36 -2.88 -19.83 6.91
CA SER A 36 -2.49 -19.38 5.57
C SER A 36 -2.54 -20.56 4.57
N PRO A 37 -3.71 -20.90 3.99
CA PRO A 37 -3.85 -22.09 3.17
C PRO A 37 -2.95 -22.07 1.94
N LEU A 38 -2.84 -20.92 1.26
CA LEU A 38 -2.02 -20.78 0.05
C LEU A 38 -0.54 -21.07 0.33
N ALA A 39 0.00 -20.54 1.44
CA ALA A 39 1.36 -20.83 1.87
C ALA A 39 1.51 -22.30 2.28
N LYS A 40 0.55 -22.87 3.03
CA LYS A 40 0.54 -24.26 3.47
C LYS A 40 0.61 -25.23 2.30
N PHE A 41 -0.14 -24.96 1.24
CA PHE A 41 -0.18 -25.77 0.03
C PHE A 41 0.84 -25.33 -1.04
N LYS A 42 1.79 -24.43 -0.67
CA LYS A 42 2.90 -23.95 -1.51
C LYS A 42 2.49 -23.24 -2.81
N PHE A 43 1.34 -22.59 -2.83
CA PHE A 43 0.92 -21.77 -3.97
C PHE A 43 1.79 -20.51 -4.06
N SER A 44 2.45 -20.32 -5.21
CA SER A 44 3.15 -19.08 -5.55
C SER A 44 2.18 -18.00 -6.06
N LYS A 45 2.65 -16.75 -6.16
CA LYS A 45 1.86 -15.67 -6.82
C LYS A 45 1.53 -16.00 -8.27
N LYS A 46 2.43 -16.71 -8.95
CA LYS A 46 2.20 -17.16 -10.33
C LYS A 46 1.05 -18.16 -10.38
N ASP A 47 1.08 -19.20 -9.54
CA ASP A 47 0.02 -20.21 -9.51
C ASP A 47 -1.35 -19.58 -9.22
N ILE A 48 -1.40 -18.63 -8.27
CA ILE A 48 -2.64 -17.91 -7.92
C ILE A 48 -3.17 -17.11 -9.12
N ARG A 49 -2.29 -16.43 -9.87
CA ARG A 49 -2.68 -15.70 -11.08
C ARG A 49 -3.18 -16.62 -12.18
N ASP A 50 -2.48 -17.71 -12.42
CA ASP A 50 -2.84 -18.69 -13.45
C ASP A 50 -4.22 -19.31 -13.14
N ILE A 51 -4.45 -19.69 -11.88
CA ILE A 51 -5.76 -20.21 -11.42
C ILE A 51 -6.85 -19.13 -11.53
N SER A 52 -6.56 -17.91 -11.10
CA SER A 52 -7.53 -16.79 -11.17
C SER A 52 -7.93 -16.49 -12.61
N ARG A 53 -6.98 -16.57 -13.54
CA ARG A 53 -7.22 -16.41 -14.97
C ARG A 53 -8.09 -17.55 -15.51
N ALA A 54 -7.76 -18.79 -15.14
CA ALA A 54 -8.53 -19.97 -15.56
C ALA A 54 -9.97 -19.95 -15.03
N LEU A 55 -10.20 -19.38 -13.83
CA LEU A 55 -11.52 -19.18 -13.25
C LEU A 55 -12.27 -17.96 -13.80
N GLY A 56 -11.68 -17.19 -14.73
CA GLY A 56 -12.30 -16.04 -15.37
C GLY A 56 -12.37 -14.79 -14.50
N PHE A 57 -11.55 -14.67 -13.44
CA PHE A 57 -11.52 -13.44 -12.63
C PHE A 57 -10.89 -12.29 -13.41
N PRO A 58 -11.59 -11.13 -13.59
CA PRO A 58 -11.10 -10.02 -14.41
C PRO A 58 -9.91 -9.27 -13.81
N TRP A 59 -9.55 -9.55 -12.57
CA TRP A 59 -8.44 -8.91 -11.83
C TRP A 59 -7.23 -9.84 -11.61
N TRP A 60 -7.12 -10.93 -12.38
CA TRP A 60 -6.05 -11.93 -12.22
C TRP A 60 -4.63 -11.35 -12.38
N ASP A 61 -4.47 -10.31 -13.18
CA ASP A 61 -3.20 -9.61 -13.46
C ASP A 61 -2.97 -8.35 -12.61
N LYS A 62 -3.91 -8.03 -11.72
CA LYS A 62 -3.83 -6.80 -10.91
C LYS A 62 -2.48 -6.71 -10.18
N PRO A 63 -1.77 -5.55 -10.29
CA PRO A 63 -0.55 -5.32 -9.56
C PRO A 63 -0.73 -5.45 -8.05
N ALA A 64 0.31 -5.91 -7.35
CA ALA A 64 0.28 -5.97 -5.90
C ALA A 64 0.13 -4.55 -5.32
N GLN A 65 -0.96 -4.32 -4.61
CA GLN A 65 -1.20 -3.05 -3.92
C GLN A 65 -0.86 -3.20 -2.44
N PRO A 66 0.26 -2.65 -1.96
CA PRO A 66 0.55 -2.64 -0.54
C PRO A 66 -0.52 -1.83 0.19
N CYS A 67 -0.92 -2.29 1.39
CA CYS A 67 -1.90 -1.58 2.21
C CYS A 67 -1.41 -0.17 2.57
N LEU A 68 -2.36 0.74 2.88
CA LEU A 68 -2.04 2.12 3.26
C LEU A 68 -1.12 2.21 4.50
N SER A 69 -1.15 1.21 5.38
CA SER A 69 -0.24 1.14 6.52
C SER A 69 1.24 1.18 6.13
N SER A 70 1.59 0.70 4.94
CA SER A 70 2.95 0.76 4.42
C SER A 70 3.43 2.18 4.09
N ARG A 71 2.57 3.19 4.18
CA ARG A 71 2.92 4.61 3.96
C ARG A 71 3.51 5.26 5.21
N PHE A 72 3.49 4.53 6.34
CA PHE A 72 3.98 5.02 7.62
C PHE A 72 5.31 4.34 7.96
N PRO A 73 6.29 5.08 8.52
CA PRO A 73 7.53 4.49 9.03
C PRO A 73 7.25 3.51 10.16
N TYR A 74 8.16 2.54 10.35
CA TYR A 74 8.08 1.63 11.48
C TYR A 74 8.09 2.37 12.83
N GLY A 75 7.26 1.92 13.77
CA GLY A 75 7.15 2.51 15.10
C GLY A 75 6.23 3.74 15.18
N HIS A 76 5.71 4.23 14.05
CA HIS A 76 4.75 5.32 14.05
C HIS A 76 3.33 4.79 14.28
N GLU A 77 2.57 5.52 15.10
CA GLU A 77 1.16 5.21 15.31
C GLU A 77 0.35 5.45 14.04
N ILE A 78 -0.45 4.44 13.67
CA ILE A 78 -1.33 4.47 12.51
C ILE A 78 -2.76 4.61 13.01
N THR A 79 -3.34 5.81 12.86
CA THR A 79 -4.74 6.08 13.20
C THR A 79 -5.62 6.07 11.94
N SER A 80 -6.93 5.92 12.13
CA SER A 80 -7.91 5.97 11.03
C SER A 80 -7.92 7.33 10.32
N GLU A 81 -7.66 8.42 11.05
CA GLU A 81 -7.57 9.78 10.52
C GLU A 81 -6.36 9.91 9.60
N ARG A 82 -5.19 9.42 10.05
CA ARG A 82 -3.95 9.45 9.26
C ARG A 82 -4.05 8.59 8.00
N LEU A 83 -4.72 7.42 8.09
CA LEU A 83 -4.97 6.58 6.91
C LEU A 83 -5.84 7.30 5.88
N LYS A 84 -6.94 7.95 6.32
CA LYS A 84 -7.82 8.75 5.45
C LYS A 84 -7.09 9.93 4.83
N MET A 85 -6.19 10.57 5.58
CA MET A 85 -5.37 11.68 5.12
C MET A 85 -4.48 11.25 3.94
N VAL A 86 -3.77 10.13 4.08
CA VAL A 86 -2.93 9.55 3.03
C VAL A 86 -3.76 9.09 1.84
N GLU A 87 -4.89 8.40 2.09
CA GLU A 87 -5.80 7.94 1.04
C GLU A 87 -6.28 9.08 0.14
N LYS A 88 -6.79 10.16 0.75
CA LYS A 88 -7.25 11.35 0.01
C LYS A 88 -6.13 12.03 -0.77
N ALA A 89 -4.91 12.08 -0.21
CA ALA A 89 -3.76 12.63 -0.89
C ALA A 89 -3.39 11.80 -2.14
N GLU A 90 -3.37 10.45 -2.03
CA GLU A 90 -3.14 9.56 -3.17
C GLU A 90 -4.26 9.64 -4.21
N GLU A 91 -5.53 9.75 -3.77
CA GLU A 91 -6.66 9.93 -4.69
C GLU A 91 -6.59 11.24 -5.49
N TYR A 92 -6.21 12.35 -4.84
CA TYR A 92 -6.03 13.64 -5.51
C TYR A 92 -5.00 13.54 -6.63
N LEU A 93 -3.85 12.93 -6.36
CA LEU A 93 -2.79 12.74 -7.33
C LEU A 93 -3.21 11.81 -8.49
N LYS A 94 -3.93 10.73 -8.19
CA LYS A 94 -4.46 9.82 -9.22
C LYS A 94 -5.51 10.49 -10.10
N LYS A 95 -6.42 11.28 -9.53
CA LYS A 95 -7.38 12.10 -10.28
C LYS A 95 -6.68 13.12 -11.18
N GLY A 96 -5.49 13.59 -10.79
CA GLY A 96 -4.61 14.42 -11.60
C GLY A 96 -3.95 13.68 -12.76
N GLY A 97 -4.11 12.36 -12.88
CA GLY A 97 -3.65 11.55 -14.03
C GLY A 97 -2.38 10.74 -13.78
N LEU A 98 -1.92 10.60 -12.53
CA LEU A 98 -0.82 9.71 -12.19
C LEU A 98 -1.31 8.25 -12.09
N SER A 99 -0.57 7.33 -12.70
CA SER A 99 -0.94 5.90 -12.73
C SER A 99 -0.64 5.20 -11.42
N GLU A 100 0.56 5.42 -10.89
CA GLU A 100 1.00 4.90 -9.61
C GLU A 100 1.51 6.03 -8.72
N VAL A 101 1.06 6.05 -7.47
CA VAL A 101 1.49 7.04 -6.49
C VAL A 101 1.49 6.46 -5.09
N ARG A 102 2.45 6.87 -4.30
CA ARG A 102 2.47 6.65 -2.85
C ARG A 102 2.75 7.96 -2.14
N VAL A 103 1.95 8.25 -1.13
CA VAL A 103 2.18 9.38 -0.23
C VAL A 103 2.62 8.83 1.12
N ARG A 104 3.92 8.97 1.43
CA ARG A 104 4.47 8.57 2.72
C ARG A 104 4.19 9.65 3.76
N CYS A 105 3.64 9.23 4.89
CA CYS A 105 3.38 10.11 6.02
C CYS A 105 4.50 9.99 7.06
N GLN A 106 5.42 10.95 7.05
CA GLN A 106 6.54 11.02 7.98
C GLN A 106 6.30 12.16 8.98
N GLY A 107 5.75 11.84 10.15
CA GLY A 107 5.25 12.88 11.07
C GLY A 107 4.13 13.68 10.42
N SER A 108 4.36 14.97 10.19
CA SER A 108 3.46 15.89 9.49
C SER A 108 3.87 16.15 8.03
N THR A 109 4.85 15.43 7.51
CA THR A 109 5.34 15.61 6.14
C THR A 109 4.73 14.55 5.22
N ALA A 110 4.17 15.01 4.08
CA ALA A 110 3.82 14.20 2.95
C ALA A 110 5.02 14.08 2.02
N ARG A 111 5.54 12.86 1.79
CA ARG A 111 6.53 12.59 0.75
C ARG A 111 5.85 11.85 -0.39
N ILE A 112 5.74 12.50 -1.53
CA ILE A 112 5.15 11.95 -2.76
C ILE A 112 6.19 11.10 -3.47
N GLU A 113 5.85 9.84 -3.73
CA GLU A 113 6.64 8.92 -4.56
C GLU A 113 5.82 8.54 -5.79
N ILE A 114 6.35 8.81 -6.97
CA ILE A 114 5.77 8.48 -8.28
C ILE A 114 6.84 7.82 -9.16
N PRO A 115 6.47 7.03 -10.20
CA PRO A 115 7.44 6.50 -11.15
C PRO A 115 8.30 7.63 -11.75
N GLN A 116 9.61 7.37 -11.94
CA GLN A 116 10.53 8.38 -12.47
C GLN A 116 10.09 8.93 -13.83
N GLU A 117 9.54 8.08 -14.67
CA GLU A 117 9.00 8.44 -15.99
C GLU A 117 7.83 9.42 -15.89
N GLU A 118 7.09 9.43 -14.79
CA GLU A 118 5.96 10.34 -14.56
C GLU A 118 6.37 11.70 -13.98
N LEU A 119 7.61 11.88 -13.54
CA LEU A 119 8.08 13.15 -12.97
C LEU A 119 7.87 14.35 -13.92
N LYS A 120 8.19 14.19 -15.20
CA LYS A 120 7.97 15.25 -16.19
C LYS A 120 6.49 15.58 -16.37
N HIS A 121 5.63 14.58 -16.31
CA HIS A 121 4.18 14.76 -16.37
C HIS A 121 3.68 15.49 -15.11
N PHE A 122 4.13 15.10 -13.95
CA PHE A 122 3.80 15.73 -12.66
C PHE A 122 4.12 17.23 -12.69
N PHE A 123 5.35 17.61 -13.08
CA PHE A 123 5.77 19.01 -13.14
C PHE A 123 4.97 19.86 -14.16
N LYS A 124 4.45 19.25 -15.21
CA LYS A 124 3.63 19.95 -16.22
C LYS A 124 2.16 20.05 -15.83
N LYS A 125 1.64 19.07 -15.13
CA LYS A 125 0.20 18.88 -14.91
C LYS A 125 -0.29 19.55 -13.62
N PHE A 126 0.51 19.50 -12.56
CA PHE A 126 0.08 19.95 -11.25
C PHE A 126 0.46 21.41 -11.00
N ASN A 127 -0.54 22.21 -10.57
CA ASN A 127 -0.29 23.49 -9.93
C ASN A 127 0.20 23.21 -8.50
N PHE A 128 1.41 23.69 -8.16
CA PHE A 128 2.02 23.37 -6.87
C PHE A 128 1.36 24.11 -5.71
N ASP A 129 0.86 25.32 -5.94
CA ASP A 129 0.15 26.07 -4.90
C ASP A 129 -1.14 25.35 -4.51
N ASP A 130 -1.92 24.90 -5.50
CA ASP A 130 -3.15 24.12 -5.27
C ASP A 130 -2.85 22.79 -4.59
N LEU A 131 -1.78 22.10 -5.02
CA LEU A 131 -1.35 20.84 -4.43
C LEU A 131 -0.97 21.01 -2.95
N VAL A 132 -0.12 21.99 -2.66
CA VAL A 132 0.34 22.28 -1.29
C VAL A 132 -0.84 22.71 -0.41
N GLN A 133 -1.72 23.56 -0.93
CA GLN A 133 -2.92 24.00 -0.22
C GLN A 133 -3.84 22.81 0.10
N TYR A 134 -4.09 21.92 -0.88
CA TYR A 134 -4.91 20.74 -0.66
C TYR A 134 -4.30 19.80 0.39
N PHE A 135 -3.00 19.54 0.32
CA PHE A 135 -2.31 18.70 1.30
C PHE A 135 -2.30 19.32 2.70
N SER A 136 -2.18 20.65 2.79
CA SER A 136 -2.31 21.37 4.05
C SER A 136 -3.71 21.22 4.66
N HIS A 137 -4.78 21.30 3.86
CA HIS A 137 -6.14 21.05 4.32
C HIS A 137 -6.35 19.59 4.79
N LEU A 138 -5.60 18.63 4.27
CA LEU A 138 -5.62 17.25 4.75
C LEU A 138 -4.89 17.09 6.11
N GLY A 139 -4.09 18.07 6.53
CA GLY A 139 -3.34 18.06 7.79
C GLY A 139 -1.83 17.83 7.64
N PHE A 140 -1.29 17.87 6.43
CA PHE A 140 0.17 17.88 6.23
C PHE A 140 0.73 19.31 6.38
N HIS A 141 1.82 19.46 7.12
CA HIS A 141 2.51 20.76 7.25
C HIS A 141 3.59 20.97 6.18
N CYS A 142 4.07 19.90 5.57
CA CYS A 142 5.07 19.95 4.51
C CYS A 142 4.73 18.92 3.42
N THR A 143 4.94 19.32 2.17
CA THR A 143 4.81 18.44 1.01
C THR A 143 6.14 18.40 0.27
N SER A 144 6.65 17.22 0.02
CA SER A 144 7.89 16.96 -0.69
C SER A 144 7.70 15.94 -1.80
N LEU A 145 8.52 16.00 -2.83
CA LEU A 145 8.58 15.03 -3.91
C LEU A 145 9.88 14.23 -3.81
N ASP A 146 9.76 12.92 -3.86
CA ASP A 146 10.92 12.03 -3.87
C ASP A 146 11.49 11.90 -5.28
N LEU A 147 12.69 12.45 -5.50
CA LEU A 147 13.34 12.44 -6.82
C LEU A 147 13.87 11.08 -7.24
N GLU A 148 14.08 10.15 -6.29
CA GLU A 148 14.40 8.75 -6.65
C GLU A 148 13.18 8.01 -7.18
N GLY A 149 12.00 8.56 -6.96
CA GLY A 149 10.74 8.00 -7.41
C GLY A 149 10.23 6.84 -6.55
N LEU A 150 9.26 6.12 -7.12
CA LEU A 150 8.57 5.02 -6.46
C LEU A 150 9.41 3.74 -6.57
N ILE A 151 10.11 3.38 -5.48
CA ILE A 151 10.94 2.18 -5.39
C ILE A 151 10.32 1.20 -4.40
N SER A 152 10.13 -0.05 -4.84
CA SER A 152 9.62 -1.12 -3.97
C SER A 152 10.62 -1.43 -2.86
N GLY A 153 10.14 -1.55 -1.61
CA GLY A 153 10.99 -1.87 -0.45
C GLY A 153 11.83 -0.71 0.09
N LYS A 154 11.66 0.52 -0.40
CA LYS A 154 12.45 1.69 0.02
C LYS A 154 12.41 1.99 1.53
N LEU A 155 11.31 1.62 2.22
CA LEU A 155 11.21 1.76 3.68
C LEU A 155 12.13 0.81 4.48
N ASN A 156 12.70 -0.19 3.82
CA ASN A 156 13.57 -1.19 4.45
C ASN A 156 15.07 -0.88 4.25
N ARG A 157 15.41 0.30 3.73
CA ARG A 157 16.78 0.80 3.57
C ARG A 157 17.29 1.46 4.83
#